data_95cf534689fce08e28b3febcab36e80d
#
_entry.id   95cf534689fce08e28b3febcab36e80d
#
_cell.length_a   1.000
_cell.length_b   1.000
_cell.length_c   1.000
_cell.angle_alpha   90.00
_cell.angle_beta   90.00
_cell.angle_gamma   90.00
#
_symmetry.space_group_name_H-M   'P 1'
#
loop_
_entity.id
_entity.type
_entity.pdbx_description
1 polymer ?
#
loop_
_entity_poly.entity_id
_entity_poly.type
_entity_poly.pdbx_seq_one_letter_code
_entity_poly.pdbx_strand_id
1 'polypeptide(L)'
;MKKILAVIGLLFLMVACSSTEEVKSSGSREKIYRTSTNQTTVRNIGKFQVDSSTYISRGKEERIKFIILHYTALDNVGSIRELTGGVSAHFLVLDEDDNKIYSLVPLEQRAWHAGVSAFRGRTNINDTSVGIEIVNDGIAKEYRSDPNPYHPYDHYVDYKPIQIEKVAQIIKYVAEKYNIPARNIVAHSDIAPSRKKDPGAKFPWKELYDKYNI
;
A
#
# COMPACT_ATOMS: atom_id res chain seq x y z
N MET A 1 -33.03 59.17 -47.59
CA MET A 1 -33.97 58.84 -46.48
C MET A 1 -34.06 57.31 -46.34
N LYS A 2 -33.29 56.75 -45.50
CA LYS A 2 -33.48 55.34 -45.00
C LYS A 2 -32.89 55.28 -43.60
N LYS A 3 -33.73 54.99 -42.63
CA LYS A 3 -33.39 54.95 -41.22
C LYS A 3 -32.72 53.59 -40.94
N ILE A 4 -31.58 53.58 -40.28
CA ILE A 4 -30.88 52.42 -39.78
C ILE A 4 -31.32 52.21 -38.34
N LEU A 5 -31.99 51.08 -38.06
CA LEU A 5 -32.30 50.61 -36.69
C LEU A 5 -31.10 49.88 -36.12
N ALA A 6 -30.55 50.38 -35.03
CA ALA A 6 -29.55 49.70 -34.25
C ALA A 6 -30.25 48.79 -33.22
N VAL A 7 -29.95 47.49 -33.28
CA VAL A 7 -30.38 46.50 -32.27
C VAL A 7 -29.28 46.39 -31.24
N ILE A 8 -29.56 46.82 -30.02
CA ILE A 8 -28.68 46.67 -28.85
C ILE A 8 -28.98 45.30 -28.23
N GLY A 9 -28.04 44.40 -28.39
CA GLY A 9 -28.07 43.11 -27.71
C GLY A 9 -27.63 43.24 -26.26
N LEU A 10 -28.54 42.97 -25.33
CA LEU A 10 -28.30 42.98 -23.88
C LEU A 10 -27.68 41.65 -23.47
N LEU A 11 -26.41 41.66 -23.10
CA LEU A 11 -25.67 40.51 -22.58
C LEU A 11 -25.97 40.38 -21.08
N PHE A 12 -26.74 39.36 -20.70
CA PHE A 12 -26.96 39.01 -19.30
C PHE A 12 -25.75 38.27 -18.74
N LEU A 13 -24.92 38.93 -17.93
CA LEU A 13 -23.93 38.29 -17.08
C LEU A 13 -24.65 37.72 -15.84
N MET A 14 -24.75 36.39 -15.74
CA MET A 14 -25.13 35.73 -14.54
C MET A 14 -23.93 35.69 -13.58
N VAL A 15 -23.90 36.58 -12.62
CA VAL A 15 -23.00 36.52 -11.46
C VAL A 15 -23.56 35.53 -10.46
N ALA A 16 -22.95 34.36 -10.34
CA ALA A 16 -23.22 33.43 -9.25
C ALA A 16 -22.63 34.00 -7.95
N CYS A 17 -23.49 34.51 -7.09
CA CYS A 17 -23.12 34.96 -5.75
C CYS A 17 -23.00 33.74 -4.85
N SER A 18 -21.75 33.33 -4.53
CA SER A 18 -21.47 32.34 -3.51
C SER A 18 -21.48 33.04 -2.16
N SER A 19 -22.54 32.88 -1.38
CA SER A 19 -22.63 33.35 0.00
C SER A 19 -21.84 32.40 0.91
N THR A 20 -20.67 32.85 1.36
CA THR A 20 -19.97 32.25 2.51
C THR A 20 -20.59 32.78 3.79
N GLU A 21 -21.32 31.96 4.52
CA GLU A 21 -21.72 32.24 5.90
C GLU A 21 -20.51 32.07 6.83
N GLU A 22 -20.04 33.18 7.40
CA GLU A 22 -19.11 33.19 8.53
C GLU A 22 -19.87 32.76 9.80
N VAL A 23 -19.60 31.54 10.25
CA VAL A 23 -20.00 31.12 11.60
C VAL A 23 -18.93 31.60 12.59
N LYS A 24 -19.20 32.67 13.32
CA LYS A 24 -18.42 33.07 14.50
C LYS A 24 -18.69 32.11 15.65
N SER A 25 -17.72 31.22 15.93
CA SER A 25 -17.68 30.45 17.17
C SER A 25 -16.63 31.03 18.10
N SER A 26 -17.09 31.54 19.26
CA SER A 26 -16.25 31.97 20.34
C SER A 26 -15.81 30.79 21.21
N GLY A 27 -14.49 30.69 21.46
CA GLY A 27 -13.90 30.12 22.70
C GLY A 27 -13.79 28.63 22.85
N SER A 28 -12.64 28.19 22.62
CA SER A 28 -11.71 27.28 23.31
C SER A 28 -10.85 26.52 22.31
N ARG A 29 -9.53 26.64 22.47
CA ARG A 29 -8.55 25.95 21.63
C ARG A 29 -8.50 24.48 22.03
N GLU A 30 -9.35 23.67 21.45
CA GLU A 30 -9.16 22.24 21.40
C GLU A 30 -8.35 21.93 20.14
N LYS A 31 -7.10 21.49 20.31
CA LYS A 31 -6.29 20.97 19.20
C LYS A 31 -6.91 19.64 18.76
N ILE A 32 -7.81 19.71 17.77
CA ILE A 32 -8.32 18.52 17.10
C ILE A 32 -7.20 17.98 16.25
N TYR A 33 -6.49 16.95 16.73
CA TYR A 33 -5.66 16.10 15.89
C TYR A 33 -6.60 15.32 14.97
N ARG A 34 -6.81 15.83 13.74
CA ARG A 34 -7.43 15.05 12.66
C ARG A 34 -6.46 14.01 12.20
N THR A 35 -6.43 12.87 12.84
CA THR A 35 -5.98 11.63 12.22
C THR A 35 -7.05 11.24 11.22
N SER A 36 -6.79 11.47 9.94
CA SER A 36 -7.65 11.01 8.86
C SER A 36 -7.47 9.50 8.67
N THR A 37 -8.01 8.72 9.58
CA THR A 37 -8.29 7.33 9.33
C THR A 37 -9.65 7.29 8.63
N ASN A 38 -9.68 6.87 7.35
CA ASN A 38 -10.90 6.48 6.65
C ASN A 38 -11.46 5.20 7.29
N GLN A 39 -11.80 5.25 8.58
CA GLN A 39 -12.65 4.24 9.20
C GLN A 39 -14.08 4.60 8.81
N THR A 40 -14.72 3.75 8.03
CA THR A 40 -16.16 3.83 7.80
C THR A 40 -16.83 3.68 9.16
N THR A 41 -17.23 4.79 9.76
CA THR A 41 -17.90 4.79 11.04
C THR A 41 -19.28 4.18 10.82
N VAL A 42 -19.50 2.99 11.36
CA VAL A 42 -20.84 2.36 11.33
C VAL A 42 -21.75 3.21 12.20
N ARG A 43 -22.76 3.84 11.59
CA ARG A 43 -23.71 4.72 12.30
C ARG A 43 -24.92 3.97 12.83
N ASN A 44 -25.33 2.91 12.13
CA ASN A 44 -26.49 2.11 12.52
C ASN A 44 -26.26 0.62 12.27
N ILE A 45 -26.82 -0.22 13.11
CA ILE A 45 -26.95 -1.67 12.93
C ILE A 45 -28.44 -1.99 12.98
N GLY A 46 -29.03 -2.28 11.81
CA GLY A 46 -30.48 -2.39 11.69
C GLY A 46 -31.17 -1.09 12.12
N LYS A 47 -32.11 -1.16 13.06
CA LYS A 47 -32.81 0.00 13.62
C LYS A 47 -32.07 0.72 14.77
N PHE A 48 -30.91 0.21 15.19
CA PHE A 48 -30.18 0.72 16.36
C PHE A 48 -29.06 1.66 15.94
N GLN A 49 -28.95 2.79 16.61
CA GLN A 49 -27.83 3.72 16.45
C GLN A 49 -26.58 3.17 17.13
N VAL A 50 -25.42 3.26 16.46
CA VAL A 50 -24.12 2.89 17.02
C VAL A 50 -23.47 4.14 17.61
N ASP A 51 -23.23 4.12 18.93
CA ASP A 51 -22.38 5.10 19.61
C ASP A 51 -20.96 4.54 19.73
N SER A 52 -20.02 5.11 18.98
CA SER A 52 -18.60 4.75 18.97
C SER A 52 -17.72 5.79 19.67
N SER A 53 -18.33 6.72 20.40
CA SER A 53 -17.65 7.88 21.01
C SER A 53 -17.75 7.93 22.54
N THR A 54 -18.87 7.55 23.12
CA THR A 54 -19.12 7.68 24.56
C THR A 54 -18.23 6.74 25.40
N TYR A 55 -18.07 5.48 24.94
CA TYR A 55 -17.26 4.48 25.64
C TYR A 55 -16.21 3.91 24.68
N ILE A 56 -14.94 4.19 24.94
CA ILE A 56 -13.82 3.72 24.13
C ILE A 56 -12.87 2.89 24.99
N SER A 57 -12.61 1.65 24.54
CA SER A 57 -11.61 0.81 25.20
C SER A 57 -10.19 1.33 24.95
N ARG A 58 -9.36 1.33 26.00
CA ARG A 58 -7.92 1.59 25.90
C ARG A 58 -7.13 0.36 25.44
N GLY A 59 -7.63 -0.85 25.68
CA GLY A 59 -7.01 -2.11 25.31
C GLY A 59 -7.24 -2.43 23.83
N LYS A 60 -6.53 -1.72 22.96
CA LYS A 60 -6.55 -1.95 21.51
C LYS A 60 -5.17 -1.76 20.92
N GLU A 61 -4.90 -2.45 19.82
CA GLU A 61 -3.68 -2.32 19.04
C GLU A 61 -3.96 -2.45 17.54
N GLU A 62 -3.04 -1.97 16.73
CA GLU A 62 -3.10 -2.20 15.28
C GLU A 62 -2.96 -3.69 14.97
N ARG A 63 -3.80 -4.21 14.05
CA ARG A 63 -3.72 -5.60 13.59
C ARG A 63 -2.49 -5.84 12.73
N ILE A 64 -2.17 -4.90 11.84
CA ILE A 64 -1.02 -4.99 10.94
C ILE A 64 0.25 -4.65 11.71
N LYS A 65 1.22 -5.57 11.68
CA LYS A 65 2.48 -5.49 12.40
C LYS A 65 3.71 -5.58 11.50
N PHE A 66 3.55 -6.12 10.29
CA PHE A 66 4.66 -6.46 9.40
C PHE A 66 4.40 -5.99 7.98
N ILE A 67 5.49 -5.71 7.26
CA ILE A 67 5.50 -5.58 5.80
C ILE A 67 6.39 -6.70 5.27
N ILE A 68 5.87 -7.51 4.35
CA ILE A 68 6.58 -8.64 3.76
C ILE A 68 6.87 -8.34 2.29
N LEU A 69 8.15 -8.45 1.92
CA LEU A 69 8.60 -8.23 0.55
C LEU A 69 8.77 -9.54 -0.19
N HIS A 70 8.29 -9.55 -1.43
CA HIS A 70 8.30 -10.71 -2.32
C HIS A 70 8.86 -10.33 -3.69
N TYR A 71 9.35 -11.34 -4.43
CA TYR A 71 9.38 -11.30 -5.88
C TYR A 71 8.40 -12.32 -6.46
N THR A 72 7.84 -12.03 -7.62
CA THR A 72 6.81 -12.89 -8.25
C THR A 72 7.38 -14.14 -8.94
N ALA A 73 8.64 -14.16 -9.32
CA ALA A 73 9.28 -15.16 -10.18
C ALA A 73 8.58 -15.34 -11.56
N LEU A 74 7.86 -14.33 -12.01
CA LEU A 74 7.06 -14.28 -13.23
C LEU A 74 7.25 -12.93 -13.92
N ASP A 75 6.83 -12.85 -15.18
CA ASP A 75 6.68 -11.59 -15.89
C ASP A 75 5.41 -10.81 -15.44
N ASN A 76 5.19 -9.62 -15.99
CA ASN A 76 4.05 -8.78 -15.63
C ASN A 76 2.71 -9.50 -15.84
N VAL A 77 2.52 -10.18 -16.97
CA VAL A 77 1.26 -10.85 -17.32
C VAL A 77 0.99 -12.03 -16.41
N GLY A 78 2.01 -12.85 -16.18
CA GLY A 78 1.95 -13.99 -15.26
C GLY A 78 1.67 -13.55 -13.83
N SER A 79 2.35 -12.49 -13.36
CA SER A 79 2.17 -11.94 -12.01
C SER A 79 0.75 -11.42 -11.78
N ILE A 80 0.20 -10.65 -12.73
CA ILE A 80 -1.18 -10.16 -12.65
C ILE A 80 -2.16 -11.34 -12.57
N ARG A 81 -2.00 -12.34 -13.43
CA ARG A 81 -2.88 -13.51 -13.47
C ARG A 81 -2.87 -14.28 -12.15
N GLU A 82 -1.69 -14.58 -11.61
CA GLU A 82 -1.57 -15.35 -10.36
C GLU A 82 -2.12 -14.57 -9.15
N LEU A 83 -1.79 -13.27 -9.05
CA LEU A 83 -2.19 -12.44 -7.92
C LEU A 83 -3.67 -11.98 -7.95
N THR A 84 -4.34 -12.16 -9.07
CA THR A 84 -5.80 -11.94 -9.18
C THR A 84 -6.59 -13.26 -9.21
N GLY A 85 -5.92 -14.40 -9.17
CA GLY A 85 -6.51 -15.74 -9.23
C GLY A 85 -6.47 -16.50 -7.91
N GLY A 86 -5.37 -17.22 -7.64
CA GLY A 86 -5.29 -18.18 -6.53
C GLY A 86 -4.56 -17.69 -5.29
N VAL A 87 -3.62 -16.75 -5.44
CA VAL A 87 -2.89 -16.06 -4.37
C VAL A 87 -3.13 -14.57 -4.47
N SER A 88 -2.75 -13.79 -3.47
CA SER A 88 -2.96 -12.35 -3.53
C SER A 88 -1.93 -11.60 -2.69
N ALA A 89 -1.71 -10.33 -3.02
CA ALA A 89 -0.93 -9.39 -2.24
C ALA A 89 -1.68 -8.06 -2.12
N HIS A 90 -1.27 -7.19 -1.22
CA HIS A 90 -1.89 -5.87 -1.08
C HIS A 90 -1.42 -4.94 -2.21
N PHE A 91 -0.13 -5.02 -2.55
CA PHE A 91 0.46 -4.21 -3.61
C PHE A 91 1.24 -5.06 -4.60
N LEU A 92 1.19 -4.62 -5.86
CA LEU A 92 2.00 -5.15 -6.95
C LEU A 92 2.76 -4.01 -7.63
N VAL A 93 4.06 -4.20 -7.80
CA VAL A 93 4.97 -3.33 -8.54
C VAL A 93 5.43 -4.07 -9.80
N LEU A 94 4.98 -3.60 -10.95
CA LEU A 94 5.35 -4.19 -12.26
C LEU A 94 6.79 -3.82 -12.65
N ASP A 95 7.32 -4.59 -13.58
CA ASP A 95 8.59 -4.32 -14.26
C ASP A 95 8.38 -3.31 -15.42
N GLU A 96 7.86 -2.12 -15.07
CA GLU A 96 7.53 -1.05 -16.01
C GLU A 96 8.06 0.30 -15.53
N ASP A 97 8.56 1.07 -16.49
CA ASP A 97 9.07 2.42 -16.28
C ASP A 97 7.93 3.45 -16.32
N ASP A 98 6.99 3.27 -15.41
CA ASP A 98 5.81 4.13 -15.24
C ASP A 98 5.71 4.65 -13.80
N ASN A 99 4.68 5.44 -13.51
CA ASN A 99 4.41 5.98 -12.18
C ASN A 99 3.27 5.26 -11.44
N LYS A 100 2.95 4.01 -11.83
CA LYS A 100 1.83 3.27 -11.25
C LYS A 100 2.28 2.29 -10.18
N ILE A 101 1.49 2.21 -9.13
CA ILE A 101 1.51 1.16 -8.11
C ILE A 101 0.12 0.53 -8.12
N TYR A 102 0.05 -0.80 -8.17
CA TYR A 102 -1.23 -1.49 -8.19
C TYR A 102 -1.61 -1.94 -6.78
N SER A 103 -2.78 -1.53 -6.30
CA SER A 103 -3.38 -2.01 -5.06
C SER A 103 -4.38 -3.10 -5.41
N LEU A 104 -4.09 -4.34 -5.05
CA LEU A 104 -4.90 -5.51 -5.40
C LEU A 104 -5.87 -5.90 -4.28
N VAL A 105 -5.43 -5.82 -3.03
CA VAL A 105 -6.25 -6.10 -1.85
C VAL A 105 -6.24 -4.88 -0.94
N PRO A 106 -7.42 -4.39 -0.49
CA PRO A 106 -7.49 -3.31 0.50
C PRO A 106 -6.73 -3.66 1.78
N LEU A 107 -6.06 -2.68 2.40
CA LEU A 107 -5.22 -2.89 3.60
C LEU A 107 -6.01 -3.41 4.80
N GLU A 108 -7.30 -3.19 4.84
CA GLU A 108 -8.22 -3.66 5.88
C GLU A 108 -8.57 -5.15 5.73
N GLN A 109 -8.33 -5.72 4.56
CA GLN A 109 -8.56 -7.13 4.25
C GLN A 109 -7.27 -7.94 4.39
N ARG A 110 -7.40 -9.25 4.43
CA ARG A 110 -6.30 -10.21 4.51
C ARG A 110 -5.94 -10.70 3.10
N ALA A 111 -4.73 -10.43 2.64
CA ALA A 111 -4.19 -11.01 1.42
C ALA A 111 -3.51 -12.36 1.70
N TRP A 112 -3.35 -13.20 0.68
CA TRP A 112 -2.79 -14.55 0.76
C TRP A 112 -1.39 -14.60 0.11
N HIS A 113 -0.39 -13.97 0.76
CA HIS A 113 0.97 -13.83 0.23
C HIS A 113 2.03 -14.62 1.01
N ALA A 114 1.85 -14.82 2.33
CA ALA A 114 2.87 -15.40 3.19
C ALA A 114 2.83 -16.94 3.26
N GLY A 115 1.66 -17.56 3.00
CA GLY A 115 1.46 -19.00 3.17
C GLY A 115 1.73 -19.46 4.60
N VAL A 116 2.22 -20.71 4.74
CA VAL A 116 2.68 -21.23 6.04
C VAL A 116 3.94 -20.47 6.45
N SER A 117 3.85 -19.76 7.55
CA SER A 117 4.86 -18.77 7.95
C SER A 117 4.84 -18.54 9.45
N ALA A 118 6.02 -18.15 10.01
CA ALA A 118 6.17 -17.79 11.41
C ALA A 118 7.25 -16.72 11.57
N PHE A 119 7.01 -15.74 12.45
CA PHE A 119 7.99 -14.71 12.76
C PHE A 119 7.73 -14.10 14.14
N ARG A 120 8.77 -13.97 14.96
CA ARG A 120 8.73 -13.37 16.31
C ARG A 120 7.56 -13.85 17.17
N GLY A 121 7.41 -15.19 17.22
CA GLY A 121 6.38 -15.85 18.04
C GLY A 121 4.96 -15.80 17.46
N ARG A 122 4.77 -15.30 16.26
CA ARG A 122 3.49 -15.32 15.52
C ARG A 122 3.56 -16.33 14.39
N THR A 123 2.44 -16.98 14.12
CA THR A 123 2.21 -17.83 12.93
C THR A 123 1.17 -17.19 12.02
N ASN A 124 0.95 -17.76 10.83
CA ASN A 124 -0.03 -17.22 9.87
C ASN A 124 0.15 -15.73 9.61
N ILE A 125 1.35 -15.35 9.18
CA ILE A 125 1.74 -13.94 9.05
C ILE A 125 0.80 -13.14 8.14
N ASN A 126 0.07 -13.76 7.21
CA ASN A 126 -1.01 -13.10 6.46
C ASN A 126 -2.00 -12.33 7.35
N ASP A 127 -2.25 -12.81 8.58
CA ASP A 127 -3.25 -12.20 9.47
C ASP A 127 -2.80 -10.83 10.02
N THR A 128 -1.49 -10.57 10.00
CA THR A 128 -0.89 -9.41 10.65
C THR A 128 0.09 -8.64 9.77
N SER A 129 0.04 -8.84 8.45
CA SER A 129 0.99 -8.21 7.53
C SER A 129 0.35 -7.61 6.29
N VAL A 130 1.12 -6.74 5.65
CA VAL A 130 0.91 -6.26 4.28
C VAL A 130 1.96 -6.92 3.39
N GLY A 131 1.55 -7.58 2.31
CA GLY A 131 2.44 -8.15 1.30
C GLY A 131 2.62 -7.19 0.12
N ILE A 132 3.87 -7.03 -0.31
CA ILE A 132 4.28 -6.27 -1.50
C ILE A 132 4.97 -7.24 -2.46
N GLU A 133 4.35 -7.48 -3.60
CA GLU A 133 4.89 -8.28 -4.68
C GLU A 133 5.58 -7.39 -5.72
N ILE A 134 6.79 -7.77 -6.12
CA ILE A 134 7.61 -7.03 -7.07
C ILE A 134 7.90 -7.96 -8.25
N VAL A 135 7.52 -7.53 -9.45
CA VAL A 135 7.81 -8.34 -10.64
C VAL A 135 9.31 -8.41 -10.85
N ASN A 136 9.84 -9.59 -10.67
CA ASN A 136 11.25 -9.92 -10.86
C ASN A 136 11.36 -11.43 -11.01
N ASP A 137 12.24 -11.89 -11.86
CA ASP A 137 12.48 -13.32 -12.13
C ASP A 137 13.06 -14.08 -10.93
N GLY A 138 13.60 -13.34 -9.93
CA GLY A 138 14.28 -13.91 -8.78
C GLY A 138 15.61 -14.54 -9.18
N ILE A 139 15.60 -15.84 -9.47
CA ILE A 139 16.73 -16.57 -10.03
C ILE A 139 16.69 -16.43 -11.56
N ALA A 140 17.81 -16.05 -12.16
CA ALA A 140 17.95 -15.94 -13.61
C ALA A 140 17.68 -17.29 -14.29
N LYS A 141 17.09 -17.25 -15.48
CA LYS A 141 16.52 -18.43 -16.17
C LYS A 141 17.51 -19.56 -16.33
N GLU A 142 18.77 -19.24 -16.63
CA GLU A 142 19.88 -20.19 -16.83
C GLU A 142 20.22 -20.99 -15.57
N TYR A 143 19.90 -20.47 -14.37
CA TYR A 143 20.21 -21.13 -13.08
C TYR A 143 19.00 -21.78 -12.41
N ARG A 144 17.79 -21.65 -12.98
CA ARG A 144 16.54 -22.20 -12.37
C ARG A 144 16.51 -23.73 -12.30
N SER A 145 17.23 -24.41 -13.17
CA SER A 145 17.35 -25.87 -13.17
C SER A 145 18.44 -26.42 -12.27
N ASP A 146 19.23 -25.55 -11.63
CA ASP A 146 20.24 -25.97 -10.66
C ASP A 146 19.53 -26.57 -9.44
N PRO A 147 19.82 -27.85 -9.11
CA PRO A 147 19.22 -28.51 -7.95
C PRO A 147 19.72 -27.95 -6.61
N ASN A 148 20.78 -27.13 -6.62
CA ASN A 148 21.29 -26.50 -5.42
C ASN A 148 20.26 -25.51 -4.86
N PRO A 149 19.76 -25.70 -3.64
CA PRO A 149 18.81 -24.76 -3.04
C PRO A 149 19.46 -23.40 -2.66
N TYR A 150 20.78 -23.32 -2.66
CA TYR A 150 21.54 -22.11 -2.32
C TYR A 150 22.16 -21.52 -3.57
N HIS A 151 21.51 -20.52 -4.13
CA HIS A 151 22.04 -19.77 -5.26
C HIS A 151 22.97 -18.66 -4.78
N PRO A 152 24.18 -18.51 -5.38
CA PRO A 152 25.03 -17.36 -5.12
C PRO A 152 24.40 -16.06 -5.60
N TYR A 153 24.94 -14.93 -5.10
CA TYR A 153 24.40 -13.58 -5.35
C TYR A 153 24.20 -13.28 -6.84
N ASP A 154 25.14 -13.65 -7.69
CA ASP A 154 25.14 -13.39 -9.13
C ASP A 154 24.09 -14.21 -9.92
N HIS A 155 23.53 -15.24 -9.33
CA HIS A 155 22.41 -15.98 -9.91
C HIS A 155 21.07 -15.23 -9.82
N TYR A 156 20.97 -14.20 -8.99
CA TYR A 156 19.73 -13.42 -8.86
C TYR A 156 19.67 -12.31 -9.91
N VAL A 157 18.44 -11.90 -10.25
CA VAL A 157 18.17 -10.78 -11.15
C VAL A 157 18.12 -9.46 -10.37
N ASP A 158 18.70 -8.41 -10.94
CA ASP A 158 18.64 -7.07 -10.36
C ASP A 158 17.22 -6.49 -10.43
N TYR A 159 16.93 -5.60 -9.50
CA TYR A 159 15.70 -4.79 -9.51
C TYR A 159 15.95 -3.48 -10.25
N LYS A 160 14.94 -2.99 -10.98
CA LYS A 160 15.02 -1.66 -11.57
C LYS A 160 14.97 -0.58 -10.47
N PRO A 161 15.73 0.51 -10.59
CA PRO A 161 15.68 1.61 -9.62
C PRO A 161 14.27 2.14 -9.37
N ILE A 162 13.44 2.25 -10.41
CA ILE A 162 12.05 2.70 -10.29
C ILE A 162 11.18 1.73 -9.46
N GLN A 163 11.42 0.44 -9.54
CA GLN A 163 10.72 -0.54 -8.70
C GLN A 163 11.05 -0.32 -7.23
N ILE A 164 12.32 -0.11 -6.91
CA ILE A 164 12.78 0.14 -5.54
C ILE A 164 12.23 1.46 -4.99
N GLU A 165 12.16 2.49 -5.82
CA GLU A 165 11.52 3.75 -5.45
C GLU A 165 10.03 3.56 -5.12
N LYS A 166 9.27 2.86 -5.97
CA LYS A 166 7.86 2.52 -5.72
C LYS A 166 7.68 1.73 -4.43
N VAL A 167 8.51 0.70 -4.21
CA VAL A 167 8.50 -0.10 -2.98
C VAL A 167 8.75 0.76 -1.75
N ALA A 168 9.74 1.65 -1.80
CA ALA A 168 10.04 2.57 -0.70
C ALA A 168 8.85 3.47 -0.35
N GLN A 169 8.13 3.98 -1.36
CA GLN A 169 6.93 4.80 -1.13
C GLN A 169 5.78 3.99 -0.49
N ILE A 170 5.58 2.75 -0.94
CA ILE A 170 4.59 1.85 -0.33
C ILE A 170 4.96 1.58 1.13
N ILE A 171 6.22 1.24 1.40
CA ILE A 171 6.71 0.96 2.76
C ILE A 171 6.47 2.16 3.68
N LYS A 172 6.86 3.37 3.26
CA LYS A 172 6.63 4.59 4.04
C LYS A 172 5.16 4.78 4.36
N TYR A 173 4.31 4.73 3.34
CA TYR A 173 2.87 4.89 3.51
C TYR A 173 2.28 3.89 4.51
N VAL A 174 2.62 2.60 4.37
CA VAL A 174 2.09 1.53 5.22
C VAL A 174 2.68 1.60 6.64
N ALA A 175 3.99 1.87 6.75
CA ALA A 175 4.67 1.98 8.04
C ALA A 175 4.13 3.15 8.86
N GLU A 176 3.91 4.31 8.25
CA GLU A 176 3.28 5.46 8.90
C GLU A 176 1.83 5.15 9.32
N LYS A 177 1.03 4.58 8.41
CA LYS A 177 -0.39 4.26 8.66
C LYS A 177 -0.58 3.34 9.87
N TYR A 178 0.29 2.35 10.04
CA TYR A 178 0.16 1.30 11.06
C TYR A 178 1.25 1.34 12.14
N ASN A 179 2.09 2.37 12.14
CA ASN A 179 3.21 2.53 13.08
C ASN A 179 4.14 1.31 13.11
N ILE A 180 4.55 0.83 11.92
CA ILE A 180 5.38 -0.36 11.75
C ILE A 180 6.86 0.06 11.84
N PRO A 181 7.64 -0.46 12.82
CA PRO A 181 9.05 -0.16 12.91
C PRO A 181 9.85 -0.87 11.80
N ALA A 182 10.98 -0.29 11.39
CA ALA A 182 11.85 -0.83 10.33
C ALA A 182 12.20 -2.32 10.51
N ARG A 183 12.45 -2.77 11.74
CA ARG A 183 12.73 -4.19 12.07
C ARG A 183 11.58 -5.16 11.76
N ASN A 184 10.41 -4.67 11.39
CA ASN A 184 9.24 -5.45 11.01
C ASN A 184 8.94 -5.38 9.50
N ILE A 185 9.85 -4.77 8.73
CA ILE A 185 9.87 -4.80 7.27
C ILE A 185 10.86 -5.90 6.88
N VAL A 186 10.37 -7.02 6.40
CA VAL A 186 11.15 -8.25 6.30
C VAL A 186 10.92 -8.98 4.97
N ALA A 187 11.82 -9.89 4.67
CA ALA A 187 11.74 -10.76 3.51
C ALA A 187 10.72 -11.91 3.73
N HIS A 188 10.16 -12.45 2.66
CA HIS A 188 9.42 -13.71 2.73
C HIS A 188 10.30 -14.85 3.26
N SER A 189 11.57 -14.87 2.88
CA SER A 189 12.56 -15.82 3.39
C SER A 189 12.78 -15.71 4.91
N ASP A 190 12.57 -14.56 5.54
CA ASP A 190 12.69 -14.40 6.99
C ASP A 190 11.55 -15.08 7.76
N ILE A 191 10.36 -15.14 7.15
CA ILE A 191 9.15 -15.70 7.77
C ILE A 191 8.86 -17.15 7.33
N ALA A 192 9.54 -17.63 6.27
CA ALA A 192 9.41 -18.99 5.75
C ALA A 192 10.75 -19.53 5.19
N PRO A 193 11.85 -19.57 5.97
CA PRO A 193 13.21 -19.77 5.48
C PRO A 193 13.45 -21.12 4.80
N SER A 194 12.72 -22.18 5.20
CA SER A 194 12.82 -23.50 4.57
C SER A 194 12.13 -23.61 3.20
N ARG A 195 11.30 -22.64 2.83
CA ARG A 195 10.39 -22.73 1.69
C ARG A 195 10.57 -21.57 0.69
N LYS A 196 11.02 -20.39 1.17
CA LYS A 196 11.05 -19.16 0.41
C LYS A 196 12.43 -18.52 0.38
N LYS A 197 12.72 -17.81 -0.72
CA LYS A 197 13.98 -17.12 -0.95
C LYS A 197 13.79 -15.65 -1.31
N ASP A 198 12.56 -15.26 -1.64
CA ASP A 198 12.20 -13.90 -2.03
C ASP A 198 12.30 -12.93 -0.83
N PRO A 199 12.65 -11.66 -1.10
CA PRO A 199 12.89 -11.02 -2.37
C PRO A 199 14.29 -11.27 -2.97
N GLY A 200 15.09 -12.20 -2.44
CA GLY A 200 16.36 -12.66 -2.99
C GLY A 200 17.56 -11.79 -2.59
N ALA A 201 18.77 -12.33 -2.90
CA ALA A 201 20.02 -11.73 -2.44
C ALA A 201 20.33 -10.36 -3.05
N LYS A 202 19.82 -10.06 -4.25
CA LYS A 202 20.00 -8.76 -4.92
C LYS A 202 18.98 -7.71 -4.54
N PHE A 203 18.05 -8.00 -3.62
CA PHE A 203 17.15 -6.96 -3.14
C PHE A 203 17.94 -5.90 -2.35
N PRO A 204 17.86 -4.62 -2.70
CA PRO A 204 18.78 -3.60 -2.22
C PRO A 204 18.37 -3.01 -0.85
N TRP A 205 18.37 -3.84 0.20
CA TRP A 205 18.03 -3.45 1.57
C TRP A 205 18.79 -2.21 2.05
N LYS A 206 20.13 -2.18 1.77
CA LYS A 206 20.95 -1.04 2.18
C LYS A 206 20.51 0.26 1.54
N GLU A 207 20.13 0.23 0.26
CA GLU A 207 19.62 1.41 -0.43
C GLU A 207 18.30 1.91 0.18
N LEU A 208 17.39 1.00 0.55
CA LEU A 208 16.16 1.35 1.23
C LEU A 208 16.41 2.09 2.55
N TYR A 209 17.34 1.59 3.36
CA TYR A 209 17.68 2.23 4.64
C TYR A 209 18.37 3.58 4.44
N ASP A 210 19.38 3.65 3.58
CA ASP A 210 20.23 4.84 3.43
C ASP A 210 19.52 5.96 2.65
N LYS A 211 18.89 5.63 1.51
CA LYS A 211 18.32 6.61 0.59
C LYS A 211 16.89 7.02 0.97
N TYR A 212 16.12 6.09 1.47
CA TYR A 212 14.71 6.31 1.75
C TYR A 212 14.38 6.42 3.24
N ASN A 213 15.37 6.25 4.13
CA ASN A 213 15.24 6.36 5.59
C ASN A 213 14.10 5.48 6.14
N ILE A 214 14.15 4.20 5.80
CA ILE A 214 13.16 3.19 6.20
C ILE A 214 13.66 2.37 7.38
#